data_b7d33df14f87cca958669bcf37d66b1e
#
_entry.id   b7d33df14f87cca958669bcf37d66b1e
#
_cell.length_a   1.000
_cell.length_b   1.000
_cell.length_c   1.000
_cell.angle_alpha   90.00
_cell.angle_beta   90.00
_cell.angle_gamma   90.00
#
_symmetry.space_group_name_H-M   'P 1'
#
loop_
_entity.id
_entity.type
_entity.pdbx_description
1 polymer ?
#
loop_
_entity_poly.entity_id
_entity_poly.type
_entity_poly.pdbx_seq_one_letter_code
_entity_poly.pdbx_strand_id
1 'polypeptide(L)'
;MASPEARIADLSGGNQQKVVLARWLALRPRVLIVDEPTRGIDIAAKAEVHQQLDRMANSGIAIIAISSELPEVLAISDRIVTMREGRVTGSVLRREANEERLMQMMTIDAATLSRPFAAQGASA
;
A
#
# COMPACT_ATOMS: atom_id res chain seq x y z
N MET A 1 33.06 6.29 13.70
CA MET A 1 31.75 6.41 13.03
C MET A 1 30.92 5.18 13.26
N ALA A 2 29.67 5.35 13.71
CA ALA A 2 28.76 4.22 13.84
C ALA A 2 28.49 3.62 12.45
N SER A 3 28.33 2.30 12.37
CA SER A 3 27.97 1.61 11.11
C SER A 3 26.59 2.06 10.65
N PRO A 4 26.28 2.01 9.34
CA PRO A 4 24.93 2.33 8.86
C PRO A 4 23.83 1.52 9.53
N GLU A 5 24.08 0.27 9.87
CA GLU A 5 23.15 -0.61 10.55
C GLU A 5 22.86 -0.14 11.99
N ALA A 6 23.90 0.27 12.72
CA ALA A 6 23.75 0.80 14.07
C ALA A 6 22.92 2.10 14.07
N ARG A 7 23.08 2.94 13.06
CA ARG A 7 22.29 4.16 12.90
C ARG A 7 20.81 3.87 12.66
N ILE A 8 20.51 2.86 11.85
CA ILE A 8 19.12 2.45 11.59
C ILE A 8 18.46 1.95 12.86
N ALA A 9 19.16 1.16 13.67
CA ALA A 9 18.65 0.64 14.93
C ALA A 9 18.31 1.74 15.95
N ASP A 10 19.06 2.85 15.92
CA ASP A 10 18.87 3.97 16.85
C ASP A 10 17.77 4.95 16.42
N LEU A 11 17.22 4.80 15.20
CA LEU A 11 16.18 5.70 14.69
C LEU A 11 14.79 5.30 15.16
N SER A 12 13.85 6.26 15.16
CA SER A 12 12.43 5.98 15.35
C SER A 12 11.92 5.03 14.24
N GLY A 13 10.82 4.31 14.51
CA GLY A 13 10.22 3.40 13.53
C GLY A 13 9.92 4.06 12.19
N GLY A 14 9.42 5.31 12.20
CA GLY A 14 9.17 6.07 10.98
C GLY A 14 10.44 6.42 10.22
N ASN A 15 11.51 6.80 10.93
CA ASN A 15 12.80 7.08 10.31
C ASN A 15 13.46 5.81 9.76
N GLN A 16 13.34 4.69 10.46
CA GLN A 16 13.79 3.39 9.96
C GLN A 16 13.09 3.05 8.64
N GLN A 17 11.79 3.23 8.56
CA GLN A 17 11.01 2.94 7.36
C GLN A 17 11.42 3.85 6.19
N LYS A 18 11.66 5.14 6.44
CA LYS A 18 12.13 6.06 5.41
C LYS A 18 13.50 5.65 4.86
N VAL A 19 14.40 5.19 5.71
CA VAL A 19 15.73 4.70 5.29
C VAL A 19 15.60 3.45 4.42
N VAL A 20 14.73 2.51 4.81
CA VAL A 20 14.48 1.29 4.03
C VAL A 20 13.94 1.65 2.65
N LEU A 21 12.95 2.55 2.56
CA LEU A 21 12.40 3.00 1.28
C LEU A 21 13.44 3.70 0.42
N ALA A 22 14.29 4.54 1.02
CA ALA A 22 15.37 5.22 0.30
C ALA A 22 16.37 4.23 -0.30
N ARG A 23 16.69 3.15 0.41
CA ARG A 23 17.56 2.08 -0.10
C ARG A 23 16.95 1.37 -1.30
N TRP A 24 15.65 1.05 -1.26
CA TRP A 24 14.94 0.47 -2.39
C TRP A 24 14.88 1.42 -3.58
N LEU A 25 14.64 2.70 -3.34
CA LEU A 25 14.65 3.72 -4.39
C LEU A 25 16.00 3.79 -5.10
N ALA A 26 17.09 3.66 -4.35
CA ALA A 26 18.45 3.69 -4.93
C ALA A 26 18.69 2.55 -5.93
N LEU A 27 17.98 1.44 -5.81
CA LEU A 27 18.04 0.32 -6.75
C LEU A 27 17.23 0.55 -8.03
N ARG A 28 16.46 1.64 -8.09
CA ARG A 28 15.60 2.02 -9.23
C ARG A 28 14.69 0.87 -9.70
N PRO A 29 13.85 0.30 -8.81
CA PRO A 29 12.96 -0.78 -9.21
C PRO A 29 11.87 -0.25 -10.15
N ARG A 30 11.33 -1.11 -11.00
CA ARG A 30 10.13 -0.80 -11.78
C ARG A 30 8.87 -0.98 -10.97
N VAL A 31 8.87 -1.97 -10.08
CA VAL A 31 7.76 -2.29 -9.19
C VAL A 31 8.30 -2.43 -7.78
N LEU A 32 7.64 -1.79 -6.83
CA LEU A 32 7.94 -1.90 -5.41
C LEU A 32 6.71 -2.45 -4.70
N ILE A 33 6.89 -3.49 -3.90
CA ILE A 33 5.84 -4.05 -3.06
C ILE A 33 6.16 -3.69 -1.61
N VAL A 34 5.24 -3.02 -0.94
CA VAL A 34 5.38 -2.66 0.47
C VAL A 34 4.24 -3.28 1.28
N ASP A 35 4.58 -4.00 2.32
CA ASP A 35 3.62 -4.70 3.19
C ASP A 35 3.54 -3.97 4.53
N GLU A 36 2.34 -3.44 4.84
CA GLU A 36 2.08 -2.68 6.07
C GLU A 36 3.13 -1.59 6.32
N PRO A 37 3.31 -0.64 5.38
CA PRO A 37 4.47 0.28 5.41
C PRO A 37 4.48 1.23 6.59
N THR A 38 3.35 1.41 7.28
CA THR A 38 3.26 2.34 8.41
C THR A 38 2.84 1.66 9.72
N ARG A 39 2.93 0.32 9.76
CA ARG A 39 2.56 -0.42 10.95
C ARG A 39 3.45 -0.03 12.15
N GLY A 40 2.82 0.32 13.26
CA GLY A 40 3.53 0.62 14.50
C GLY A 40 4.23 1.97 14.57
N ILE A 41 4.00 2.88 13.61
CA ILE A 41 4.57 4.22 13.63
C ILE A 41 3.50 5.28 13.92
N ASP A 42 3.94 6.44 14.42
CA ASP A 42 3.03 7.52 14.80
C ASP A 42 2.45 8.27 13.58
N ILE A 43 1.44 9.12 13.83
CA ILE A 43 0.71 9.82 12.76
C ILE A 43 1.62 10.72 11.92
N ALA A 44 2.55 11.44 12.55
CA ALA A 44 3.45 12.34 11.83
C ALA A 44 4.41 11.55 10.93
N ALA A 45 4.95 10.46 11.44
CA ALA A 45 5.83 9.57 10.67
C ALA A 45 5.07 8.87 9.53
N LYS A 46 3.82 8.49 9.74
CA LYS A 46 2.96 7.94 8.67
C LYS A 46 2.86 8.88 7.48
N ALA A 47 2.60 10.17 7.74
CA ALA A 47 2.48 11.18 6.69
C ALA A 47 3.78 11.28 5.87
N GLU A 48 4.92 11.24 6.53
CA GLU A 48 6.22 11.30 5.85
C GLU A 48 6.48 10.07 4.99
N VAL A 49 6.15 8.87 5.48
CA VAL A 49 6.27 7.63 4.71
C VAL A 49 5.35 7.67 3.47
N HIS A 50 4.12 8.14 3.63
CA HIS A 50 3.18 8.29 2.52
C HIS A 50 3.68 9.27 1.47
N GLN A 51 4.27 10.39 1.89
CA GLN A 51 4.88 11.36 0.98
C GLN A 51 6.03 10.73 0.20
N GLN A 52 6.85 9.92 0.84
CA GLN A 52 7.96 9.25 0.17
C GLN A 52 7.45 8.24 -0.87
N LEU A 53 6.43 7.45 -0.54
CA LEU A 53 5.80 6.54 -1.50
C LEU A 53 5.22 7.31 -2.70
N ASP A 54 4.58 8.44 -2.46
CA ASP A 54 4.04 9.30 -3.50
C ASP A 54 5.12 9.83 -4.44
N ARG A 55 6.24 10.29 -3.89
CA ARG A 55 7.40 10.72 -4.69
C ARG A 55 7.95 9.58 -5.55
N MET A 56 8.03 8.38 -4.99
CA MET A 56 8.50 7.21 -5.74
C MET A 56 7.55 6.88 -6.90
N ALA A 57 6.25 6.92 -6.66
CA ALA A 57 5.23 6.71 -7.69
C ALA A 57 5.34 7.78 -8.78
N ASN A 58 5.50 9.04 -8.40
CA ASN A 58 5.67 10.14 -9.36
C ASN A 58 6.97 10.06 -10.16
N SER A 59 7.96 9.36 -9.65
CA SER A 59 9.22 9.11 -10.38
C SER A 59 9.11 7.96 -11.41
N GLY A 60 7.95 7.30 -11.49
CA GLY A 60 7.71 6.24 -12.46
C GLY A 60 7.73 4.82 -11.89
N ILE A 61 7.84 4.66 -10.57
CA ILE A 61 7.80 3.36 -9.92
C ILE A 61 6.35 2.95 -9.69
N ALA A 62 5.96 1.77 -10.15
CA ALA A 62 4.67 1.18 -9.81
C ALA A 62 4.74 0.62 -8.39
N ILE A 63 3.82 1.03 -7.52
CA ILE A 63 3.81 0.62 -6.12
C ILE A 63 2.60 -0.24 -5.83
N ILE A 64 2.82 -1.41 -5.22
CA ILE A 64 1.78 -2.25 -4.65
C ILE A 64 1.92 -2.13 -3.13
N ALA A 65 0.94 -1.48 -2.50
CA ALA A 65 0.92 -1.33 -1.05
C ALA A 65 -0.13 -2.25 -0.46
N ILE A 66 0.26 -3.00 0.56
CA ILE A 66 -0.63 -3.87 1.31
C ILE A 66 -0.85 -3.24 2.67
N SER A 67 -2.10 -3.01 3.04
CA SER A 67 -2.44 -2.41 4.33
C SER A 67 -3.76 -2.96 4.86
N SER A 68 -3.82 -3.17 6.16
CA SER A 68 -5.06 -3.52 6.88
C SER A 68 -5.82 -2.27 7.34
N GLU A 69 -5.27 -1.09 7.19
CA GLU A 69 -5.89 0.17 7.61
C GLU A 69 -6.57 0.86 6.44
N LEU A 70 -7.92 0.89 6.45
CA LEU A 70 -8.70 1.51 5.38
C LEU A 70 -8.37 2.99 5.14
N PRO A 71 -8.18 3.82 6.19
CA PRO A 71 -7.76 5.21 5.97
C PRO A 71 -6.44 5.34 5.21
N GLU A 72 -5.47 4.47 5.50
CA GLU A 72 -4.20 4.45 4.77
C GLU A 72 -4.39 4.08 3.31
N VAL A 73 -5.14 3.00 3.04
CA VAL A 73 -5.43 2.56 1.69
C VAL A 73 -6.08 3.69 0.88
N LEU A 74 -7.05 4.38 1.46
CA LEU A 74 -7.74 5.50 0.81
C LEU A 74 -6.83 6.71 0.59
N ALA A 75 -5.84 6.92 1.48
CA ALA A 75 -4.94 8.06 1.40
C ALA A 75 -3.90 7.93 0.29
N ILE A 76 -3.43 6.73 -0.01
CA ILE A 76 -2.25 6.52 -0.87
C ILE A 76 -2.54 5.86 -2.21
N SER A 77 -3.76 5.33 -2.43
CA SER A 77 -4.03 4.48 -3.60
C SER A 77 -4.66 5.23 -4.75
N ASP A 78 -4.30 4.83 -5.96
CA ASP A 78 -4.99 5.22 -7.20
C ASP A 78 -6.08 4.18 -7.55
N ARG A 79 -5.78 2.93 -7.29
CA ARG A 79 -6.69 1.78 -7.46
C ARG A 79 -6.59 0.90 -6.22
N ILE A 80 -7.71 0.37 -5.79
CA ILE A 80 -7.81 -0.48 -4.61
C ILE A 80 -8.35 -1.85 -5.00
N VAL A 81 -7.65 -2.88 -4.57
CA VAL A 81 -8.06 -4.27 -4.74
C VAL A 81 -8.37 -4.83 -3.36
N THR A 82 -9.53 -5.41 -3.19
CA THR A 82 -9.92 -6.06 -1.95
C THR A 82 -9.76 -7.57 -2.06
N MET A 83 -9.42 -8.20 -0.96
CA MET A 83 -9.21 -9.64 -0.88
C MET A 83 -9.91 -10.23 0.34
N ARG A 84 -10.32 -11.48 0.21
CA ARG A 84 -10.84 -12.28 1.32
C ARG A 84 -10.48 -13.74 1.10
N GLU A 85 -9.93 -14.37 2.13
CA GLU A 85 -9.59 -15.80 2.11
C GLU A 85 -8.75 -16.21 0.89
N GLY A 86 -7.76 -15.39 0.56
CA GLY A 86 -6.86 -15.66 -0.56
C GLY A 86 -7.43 -15.37 -1.94
N ARG A 87 -8.60 -14.74 -2.03
CA ARG A 87 -9.26 -14.40 -3.30
C ARG A 87 -9.48 -12.91 -3.45
N VAL A 88 -9.35 -12.40 -4.66
CA VAL A 88 -9.73 -11.03 -4.99
C VAL A 88 -11.25 -10.92 -4.99
N THR A 89 -11.79 -9.99 -4.20
CA THR A 89 -13.23 -9.77 -4.08
C THR A 89 -13.72 -8.54 -4.84
N GLY A 90 -12.81 -7.66 -5.26
CA GLY A 90 -13.18 -6.50 -6.05
C GLY A 90 -11.98 -5.62 -6.38
N SER A 91 -12.21 -4.70 -7.31
CA SER A 91 -11.25 -3.67 -7.69
C SER A 91 -12.01 -2.38 -7.97
N VAL A 92 -11.54 -1.28 -7.44
CA VAL A 92 -12.22 0.02 -7.56
C VAL A 92 -11.18 1.14 -7.67
N LEU A 93 -11.48 2.16 -8.47
CA LEU A 93 -10.66 3.36 -8.53
C LEU A 93 -10.84 4.18 -7.25
N ARG A 94 -9.80 4.91 -6.85
CA ARG A 94 -9.82 5.72 -5.62
C ARG A 94 -11.04 6.66 -5.56
N ARG A 95 -11.38 7.31 -6.66
CA ARG A 95 -12.50 8.25 -6.74
C ARG A 95 -13.87 7.62 -6.44
N GLU A 96 -13.97 6.31 -6.61
CA GLU A 96 -15.20 5.54 -6.39
C GLU A 96 -15.19 4.79 -5.07
N ALA A 97 -14.09 4.89 -4.30
CA ALA A 97 -13.89 4.14 -3.07
C ALA A 97 -14.23 4.99 -1.84
N ASN A 98 -14.81 4.34 -0.84
CA ASN A 98 -14.95 4.83 0.52
C ASN A 98 -14.86 3.65 1.48
N GLU A 99 -14.77 3.92 2.78
CA GLU A 99 -14.61 2.84 3.77
C GLU A 99 -15.77 1.84 3.73
N GLU A 100 -16.99 2.33 3.61
CA GLU A 100 -18.20 1.49 3.57
C GLU A 100 -18.16 0.53 2.37
N ARG A 101 -17.85 1.05 1.19
CA ARG A 101 -17.77 0.24 -0.03
C ARG A 101 -16.68 -0.82 0.07
N LEU A 102 -15.51 -0.44 0.57
CA LEU A 102 -14.40 -1.39 0.74
C LEU A 102 -14.77 -2.48 1.75
N MET A 103 -15.41 -2.13 2.86
CA MET A 103 -15.88 -3.12 3.83
C MET A 103 -16.87 -4.09 3.20
N GLN A 104 -17.82 -3.61 2.41
CA GLN A 104 -18.76 -4.46 1.70
C GLN A 104 -18.04 -5.42 0.76
N MET A 105 -17.08 -4.92 -0.03
CA MET A 105 -16.30 -5.74 -0.96
C MET A 105 -15.47 -6.81 -0.24
N MET A 106 -14.92 -6.48 0.93
CA MET A 106 -14.12 -7.40 1.73
C MET A 106 -14.95 -8.48 2.41
N THR A 107 -16.25 -8.29 2.56
CA THR A 107 -17.14 -9.23 3.24
C THR A 107 -17.95 -10.10 2.27
N ILE A 108 -17.79 -9.95 0.97
CA ILE A 108 -18.47 -10.77 -0.03
C ILE A 108 -17.97 -12.22 0.06
N ASP A 109 -18.90 -13.16 0.16
CA ASP A 109 -18.57 -14.59 0.16
C ASP A 109 -18.02 -15.04 -1.19
N ALA A 110 -17.04 -15.95 -1.15
CA ALA A 110 -16.46 -16.51 -2.36
C ALA A 110 -17.47 -17.18 -3.28
N ALA A 111 -18.58 -17.68 -2.71
CA ALA A 111 -19.69 -18.28 -3.46
C ALA A 111 -20.45 -17.28 -4.35
N THR A 112 -20.39 -15.98 -4.03
CA THR A 112 -21.04 -14.93 -4.83
C THR A 112 -20.12 -14.39 -5.93
N LEU A 113 -18.84 -14.76 -5.93
CA LEU A 113 -17.87 -14.36 -6.93
C LEU A 113 -17.93 -15.33 -8.11
N SER A 114 -18.96 -15.19 -8.94
CA SER A 114 -19.18 -16.06 -10.11
C SER A 114 -18.36 -15.67 -11.33
N ARG A 115 -17.62 -14.56 -11.29
CA ARG A 115 -16.82 -14.07 -12.43
C ARG A 115 -15.33 -14.00 -12.10
N PRO A 116 -14.45 -14.41 -13.03
CA PRO A 116 -13.01 -14.19 -12.87
C PRO A 116 -12.69 -12.70 -12.76
N PHE A 117 -11.70 -12.37 -11.94
CA PHE A 117 -11.25 -10.98 -11.73
C PHE A 117 -10.89 -10.27 -13.05
N ALA A 118 -10.28 -10.99 -13.99
CA ALA A 118 -9.89 -10.43 -15.29
C ALA A 118 -11.08 -9.90 -16.11
N ALA A 119 -12.26 -10.48 -15.94
CA ALA A 119 -13.46 -10.06 -16.65
C ALA A 119 -14.08 -8.77 -16.06
N GLN A 120 -13.78 -8.45 -14.80
CA GLN A 120 -14.27 -7.23 -14.14
C GLN A 120 -13.42 -6.01 -14.44
N GLY A 121 -12.15 -6.19 -14.80
CA GLY A 121 -11.24 -5.12 -15.17
C GLY A 121 -11.35 -4.65 -16.61
N ALA A 122 -11.99 -5.44 -17.48
CA ALA A 122 -12.07 -5.17 -18.91
C ALA A 122 -13.18 -4.16 -19.31
N SER A 123 -14.02 -3.75 -18.36
CA SER A 123 -15.15 -2.83 -18.62
C SER A 123 -14.89 -1.38 -18.21
N ALA A 124 -13.65 -1.04 -17.98
CA ALA A 124 -13.27 0.33 -17.63
C ALA A 124 -12.98 1.17 -18.87
#